data_3f943e0b57eee7edd86897d9c1e92dd3
#
_entry.id   3f943e0b57eee7edd86897d9c1e92dd3
#
_cell.length_a   1.000
_cell.length_b   1.000
_cell.length_c   1.000
_cell.angle_alpha   90.00
_cell.angle_beta   90.00
_cell.angle_gamma   90.00
#
_symmetry.space_group_name_H-M   'P 1'
#
loop_
_entity.id
_entity.type
_entity.pdbx_description
1 polymer ?
#
loop_
_entity_poly.entity_id
_entity_poly.type
_entity_poly.pdbx_seq_one_letter_code
_entity_poly.pdbx_strand_id
1 'polypeptide(L)'
;KRRYAMKGEAERHYIDLDHYVKKGEDPLAVMPRKWNDAVAKFSEDTLKAYGIIPWHLEVMVYRLTKAFKEQNLDKILNISADLGHYVGDAHVPLHTTKNYNGQLTNQKGIHGFWESRVPELYAEDYDYLVGQAHYISDPLDVAWKVVLHSHYAVDSVLTFEKKLNIEFLSNMTFY
;
A
#
# COMPACT_ATOMS: atom_id res chain seq x y z
N LYS A 1 3.97 -15.76 -4.51
CA LYS A 1 5.12 -16.42 -5.17
C LYS A 1 5.88 -15.48 -6.13
N ARG A 2 5.23 -14.54 -6.85
CA ARG A 2 5.89 -13.53 -7.71
C ARG A 2 6.86 -12.64 -6.91
N ARG A 3 6.46 -12.18 -5.74
CA ARG A 3 7.20 -11.25 -4.86
C ARG A 3 8.64 -11.68 -4.56
N TYR A 4 8.87 -13.00 -4.45
CA TYR A 4 10.21 -13.55 -4.16
C TYR A 4 10.96 -14.02 -5.40
N ALA A 5 10.28 -14.11 -6.55
CA ALA A 5 10.85 -14.64 -7.79
C ALA A 5 11.40 -13.53 -8.71
N MET A 6 10.95 -12.28 -8.56
CA MET A 6 11.35 -11.17 -9.41
C MET A 6 12.12 -10.14 -8.60
N LYS A 7 13.36 -9.88 -9.01
CA LYS A 7 14.17 -8.80 -8.42
C LYS A 7 13.45 -7.47 -8.62
N GLY A 8 13.32 -6.69 -7.54
CA GLY A 8 12.70 -5.38 -7.60
C GLY A 8 11.16 -5.40 -7.52
N GLU A 9 10.55 -6.55 -7.18
CA GLU A 9 9.09 -6.63 -7.04
C GLU A 9 8.64 -6.20 -5.64
N ALA A 10 9.36 -6.60 -4.62
CA ALA A 10 8.94 -6.38 -3.24
C ALA A 10 8.71 -4.90 -2.90
N GLU A 11 9.63 -4.03 -3.31
CA GLU A 11 9.57 -2.59 -3.01
C GLU A 11 8.39 -1.85 -3.66
N ARG A 12 7.70 -2.46 -4.62
CA ARG A 12 6.54 -1.88 -5.32
C ARG A 12 5.24 -1.96 -4.54
N HIS A 13 5.21 -2.77 -3.47
CA HIS A 13 4.00 -3.08 -2.71
C HIS A 13 3.80 -2.20 -1.49
N TYR A 14 4.80 -1.42 -1.07
CA TYR A 14 4.75 -0.66 0.19
C TYR A 14 5.57 0.63 0.14
N ILE A 15 5.48 1.41 1.20
CA ILE A 15 6.38 2.51 1.52
C ILE A 15 6.41 2.71 3.04
N ASP A 16 7.56 2.55 3.66
CA ASP A 16 7.76 2.77 5.10
C ASP A 16 7.92 4.27 5.39
N LEU A 17 6.80 5.01 5.41
CA LEU A 17 6.83 6.46 5.60
C LEU A 17 7.48 6.85 6.93
N ASP A 18 7.26 6.08 7.98
CA ASP A 18 7.85 6.26 9.31
C ASP A 18 9.37 5.98 9.37
N HIS A 19 9.98 5.57 8.27
CA HIS A 19 11.43 5.61 8.11
C HIS A 19 11.95 7.02 7.85
N TYR A 20 11.19 7.82 7.09
CA TYR A 20 11.60 9.14 6.61
C TYR A 20 11.18 10.29 7.53
N VAL A 21 10.10 10.09 8.30
CA VAL A 21 9.50 11.12 9.16
C VAL A 21 9.59 10.73 10.62
N LYS A 22 9.78 11.71 11.48
CA LYS A 22 9.68 11.53 12.94
C LYS A 22 8.23 11.62 13.36
N LYS A 23 7.93 11.07 14.54
CA LYS A 23 6.59 11.13 15.09
C LYS A 23 6.12 12.59 15.21
N GLY A 24 4.99 12.89 14.55
CA GLY A 24 4.38 14.23 14.55
C GLY A 24 4.83 15.12 13.38
N GLU A 25 5.79 14.70 12.56
CA GLU A 25 6.11 15.39 11.31
C GLU A 25 5.09 15.01 10.23
N ASP A 26 4.74 15.98 9.39
CA ASP A 26 3.91 15.73 8.21
C ASP A 26 4.74 15.01 7.13
N PRO A 27 4.37 13.79 6.73
CA PRO A 27 5.07 13.09 5.64
C PRO A 27 5.15 13.90 4.34
N LEU A 28 4.14 14.72 4.03
CA LEU A 28 4.14 15.59 2.85
C LEU A 28 5.21 16.68 2.89
N ALA A 29 5.55 17.17 4.07
CA ALA A 29 6.62 18.15 4.23
C ALA A 29 8.02 17.54 4.03
N VAL A 30 8.15 16.23 4.28
CA VAL A 30 9.44 15.53 4.24
C VAL A 30 9.64 14.81 2.91
N MET A 31 8.62 14.11 2.40
CA MET A 31 8.70 13.27 1.21
C MET A 31 8.47 14.07 -0.08
N PRO A 32 9.49 14.18 -0.95
CA PRO A 32 9.28 14.73 -2.29
C PRO A 32 8.32 13.87 -3.10
N ARG A 33 7.33 14.49 -3.73
CA ARG A 33 6.34 13.76 -4.52
C ARG A 33 6.92 13.19 -5.80
N LYS A 34 7.76 13.95 -6.50
CA LYS A 34 8.37 13.50 -7.76
C LYS A 34 9.55 12.56 -7.50
N TRP A 35 9.63 11.48 -8.29
CA TRP A 35 10.69 10.49 -8.18
C TRP A 35 12.11 11.08 -8.20
N ASN A 36 12.41 11.96 -9.16
CA ASN A 36 13.74 12.54 -9.28
C ASN A 36 14.13 13.37 -8.06
N ASP A 37 13.19 14.12 -7.48
CA ASP A 37 13.43 14.91 -6.27
C ASP A 37 13.63 14.00 -5.04
N ALA A 38 12.88 12.90 -4.97
CA ALA A 38 13.05 11.91 -3.93
C ALA A 38 14.40 11.20 -4.02
N VAL A 39 14.83 10.80 -5.23
CA VAL A 39 16.16 10.21 -5.47
C VAL A 39 17.27 11.19 -5.11
N ALA A 40 17.13 12.46 -5.47
CA ALA A 40 18.12 13.49 -5.13
C ALA A 40 18.25 13.69 -3.60
N LYS A 41 17.14 13.52 -2.85
CA LYS A 41 17.12 13.68 -1.40
C LYS A 41 17.59 12.44 -0.63
N PHE A 42 17.17 11.24 -1.05
CA PHE A 42 17.33 10.01 -0.26
C PHE A 42 18.17 8.92 -0.92
N SER A 43 18.55 9.05 -2.20
CA SER A 43 19.08 8.03 -3.10
C SER A 43 18.06 6.98 -3.54
N GLU A 44 18.29 6.41 -4.73
CA GLU A 44 17.43 5.36 -5.28
C GLU A 44 17.46 4.08 -4.44
N ASP A 45 18.67 3.70 -3.96
CA ASP A 45 18.84 2.50 -3.15
C ASP A 45 18.06 2.59 -1.82
N THR A 46 18.09 3.76 -1.17
CA THR A 46 17.30 4.00 0.04
C THR A 46 15.80 3.92 -0.24
N LEU A 47 15.33 4.56 -1.30
CA LEU A 47 13.91 4.52 -1.66
C LEU A 47 13.45 3.09 -1.95
N LYS A 48 14.23 2.30 -2.68
CA LYS A 48 13.91 0.89 -2.94
C LYS A 48 13.95 0.02 -1.69
N ALA A 49 14.84 0.30 -0.75
CA ALA A 49 14.91 -0.45 0.51
C ALA A 49 13.65 -0.24 1.38
N TYR A 50 13.03 0.94 1.31
CA TYR A 50 11.86 1.32 2.13
C TYR A 50 10.56 1.48 1.34
N GLY A 51 10.55 1.04 0.07
CA GLY A 51 9.35 0.94 -0.76
C GLY A 51 9.07 2.17 -1.61
N ILE A 52 8.46 1.91 -2.79
CA ILE A 52 8.27 2.90 -3.85
C ILE A 52 6.85 2.94 -4.43
N ILE A 53 5.85 2.44 -3.70
CA ILE A 53 4.49 2.24 -4.22
C ILE A 53 3.87 3.48 -4.88
N PRO A 54 3.97 4.74 -4.36
CA PRO A 54 3.32 5.88 -4.98
C PRO A 54 3.82 6.15 -6.40
N TRP A 55 5.13 6.10 -6.59
CA TRP A 55 5.76 6.31 -7.90
C TRP A 55 5.54 5.12 -8.84
N HIS A 56 5.47 3.91 -8.28
CA HIS A 56 5.19 2.72 -9.08
C HIS A 56 3.76 2.74 -9.65
N LEU A 57 2.78 3.19 -8.88
CA LEU A 57 1.40 3.37 -9.35
C LEU A 57 1.33 4.33 -10.54
N GLU A 58 2.03 5.46 -10.50
CA GLU A 58 2.12 6.38 -11.62
C GLU A 58 2.67 5.68 -12.88
N VAL A 59 3.77 4.94 -12.74
CA VAL A 59 4.38 4.18 -13.85
C VAL A 59 3.40 3.16 -14.42
N MET A 60 2.64 2.47 -13.56
CA MET A 60 1.66 1.47 -14.01
C MET A 60 0.49 2.09 -14.78
N VAL A 61 0.00 3.27 -14.37
CA VAL A 61 -1.04 4.01 -15.11
C VAL A 61 -0.53 4.41 -16.51
N TYR A 62 0.70 4.90 -16.62
CA TYR A 62 1.29 5.21 -17.92
C TYR A 62 1.46 3.97 -18.80
N ARG A 63 1.90 2.85 -18.23
CA ARG A 63 2.02 1.56 -18.96
C ARG A 63 0.66 1.08 -19.46
N LEU A 64 -0.37 1.16 -18.61
CA LEU A 64 -1.73 0.78 -19.00
C LEU A 64 -2.27 1.68 -20.09
N THR A 65 -2.11 3.00 -19.98
CA THR A 65 -2.49 3.97 -21.01
C THR A 65 -1.81 3.66 -22.34
N LYS A 66 -0.53 3.31 -22.32
CA LYS A 66 0.21 2.90 -23.52
C LYS A 66 -0.36 1.62 -24.13
N ALA A 67 -0.67 0.60 -23.30
CA ALA A 67 -1.24 -0.65 -23.75
C ALA A 67 -2.61 -0.44 -24.44
N PHE A 68 -3.44 0.46 -23.92
CA PHE A 68 -4.70 0.87 -24.57
C PHE A 68 -4.46 1.55 -25.92
N LYS A 69 -3.51 2.48 -26.03
CA LYS A 69 -3.15 3.14 -27.29
C LYS A 69 -2.63 2.14 -28.34
N GLU A 70 -1.90 1.13 -27.90
CA GLU A 70 -1.38 0.05 -28.76
C GLU A 70 -2.46 -1.00 -29.08
N GLN A 71 -3.64 -0.93 -28.47
CA GLN A 71 -4.73 -1.92 -28.59
C GLN A 71 -4.28 -3.35 -28.28
N ASN A 72 -3.33 -3.52 -27.35
CA ASN A 72 -2.76 -4.80 -26.97
C ASN A 72 -3.55 -5.40 -25.80
N LEU A 73 -4.50 -6.28 -26.10
CA LEU A 73 -5.41 -6.88 -25.12
C LEU A 73 -4.68 -7.63 -23.99
N ASP A 74 -3.66 -8.41 -24.33
CA ASP A 74 -2.91 -9.18 -23.33
C ASP A 74 -2.18 -8.26 -22.34
N LYS A 75 -1.56 -7.18 -22.85
CA LYS A 75 -0.94 -6.17 -21.99
C LYS A 75 -1.97 -5.44 -21.14
N ILE A 76 -3.13 -5.08 -21.72
CA ILE A 76 -4.21 -4.40 -20.99
C ILE A 76 -4.65 -5.26 -19.81
N LEU A 77 -4.98 -6.54 -20.04
CA LEU A 77 -5.43 -7.46 -18.99
C LEU A 77 -4.37 -7.64 -17.88
N ASN A 78 -3.14 -7.94 -18.27
CA ASN A 78 -2.06 -8.18 -17.31
C ASN A 78 -1.75 -6.93 -16.47
N ILE A 79 -1.60 -5.76 -17.11
CA ILE A 79 -1.28 -4.51 -16.41
C ILE A 79 -2.45 -4.06 -15.54
N SER A 80 -3.69 -4.26 -15.98
CA SER A 80 -4.87 -3.94 -15.16
C SER A 80 -4.94 -4.77 -13.90
N ALA A 81 -4.65 -6.07 -13.98
CA ALA A 81 -4.60 -6.96 -12.82
C ALA A 81 -3.48 -6.55 -11.85
N ASP A 82 -2.27 -6.29 -12.37
CA ASP A 82 -1.14 -5.85 -11.55
C ASP A 82 -1.41 -4.47 -10.92
N LEU A 83 -1.97 -3.52 -11.67
CA LEU A 83 -2.33 -2.19 -11.15
C LEU A 83 -3.40 -2.28 -10.06
N GLY A 84 -4.43 -3.11 -10.26
CA GLY A 84 -5.46 -3.34 -9.24
C GLY A 84 -4.88 -3.86 -7.94
N HIS A 85 -3.92 -4.78 -8.01
CA HIS A 85 -3.20 -5.28 -6.84
C HIS A 85 -2.42 -4.17 -6.10
N TYR A 86 -1.60 -3.37 -6.81
CA TYR A 86 -0.86 -2.27 -6.17
C TYR A 86 -1.79 -1.16 -5.63
N VAL A 87 -2.92 -0.91 -6.27
CA VAL A 87 -3.94 0.00 -5.74
C VAL A 87 -4.51 -0.54 -4.43
N GLY A 88 -4.81 -1.85 -4.37
CA GLY A 88 -5.20 -2.51 -3.12
C GLY A 88 -4.16 -2.33 -2.02
N ASP A 89 -2.89 -2.65 -2.30
CA ASP A 89 -1.77 -2.50 -1.36
C ASP A 89 -1.63 -1.07 -0.82
N ALA A 90 -1.80 -0.06 -1.69
CA ALA A 90 -1.73 1.35 -1.29
C ALA A 90 -2.84 1.75 -0.30
N HIS A 91 -3.97 1.05 -0.29
CA HIS A 91 -5.08 1.29 0.65
C HIS A 91 -4.91 0.54 1.98
N VAL A 92 -3.91 -0.32 2.11
CA VAL A 92 -3.63 -1.06 3.35
C VAL A 92 -2.74 -0.23 4.26
N PRO A 93 -3.20 0.18 5.47
CA PRO A 93 -2.39 0.94 6.42
C PRO A 93 -1.04 0.29 6.72
N LEU A 94 -1.01 -1.03 6.86
CA LEU A 94 0.20 -1.79 7.19
C LEU A 94 1.26 -1.83 6.08
N HIS A 95 0.92 -1.44 4.84
CA HIS A 95 1.87 -1.23 3.75
C HIS A 95 2.54 0.14 3.77
N THR A 96 2.26 0.98 4.79
CA THR A 96 2.81 2.34 4.87
C THR A 96 3.72 2.56 6.07
N THR A 97 4.05 1.49 6.81
CA THR A 97 4.83 1.53 8.05
C THR A 97 5.83 0.38 8.13
N LYS A 98 7.01 0.65 8.69
CA LYS A 98 7.98 -0.40 9.06
C LYS A 98 7.44 -1.40 10.08
N ASN A 99 6.39 -1.03 10.83
CA ASN A 99 5.68 -1.94 11.76
C ASN A 99 4.60 -2.78 11.06
N TYR A 100 4.82 -3.11 9.80
CA TYR A 100 3.86 -3.74 8.90
C TYR A 100 3.20 -5.01 9.45
N ASN A 101 3.85 -5.76 10.32
CA ASN A 101 3.32 -6.99 10.92
C ASN A 101 3.19 -6.91 12.45
N GLY A 102 3.16 -5.70 13.01
CA GLY A 102 3.02 -5.50 14.45
C GLY A 102 4.23 -5.90 15.29
N GLN A 103 5.38 -6.18 14.65
CA GLN A 103 6.59 -6.67 15.31
C GLN A 103 7.20 -5.67 16.29
N LEU A 104 6.92 -4.37 16.13
CA LEU A 104 7.39 -3.31 17.03
C LEU A 104 6.42 -3.02 18.18
N THR A 105 5.20 -3.56 18.13
CA THR A 105 4.12 -3.28 19.09
C THR A 105 3.60 -4.54 19.80
N ASN A 106 4.30 -5.68 19.63
CA ASN A 106 3.90 -6.99 20.14
C ASN A 106 2.54 -7.48 19.61
N GLN A 107 2.26 -7.20 18.33
CA GLN A 107 1.03 -7.56 17.61
C GLN A 107 1.37 -8.37 16.34
N LYS A 108 2.39 -9.24 16.47
CA LYS A 108 2.90 -10.01 15.34
C LYS A 108 1.81 -10.89 14.72
N GLY A 109 1.63 -10.77 13.40
CA GLY A 109 0.58 -11.48 12.65
C GLY A 109 -0.57 -10.58 12.18
N ILE A 110 -0.63 -9.33 12.69
CA ILE A 110 -1.71 -8.38 12.34
C ILE A 110 -1.87 -8.17 10.83
N HIS A 111 -0.78 -8.27 10.07
CA HIS A 111 -0.80 -8.12 8.61
C HIS A 111 -1.71 -9.17 7.95
N GLY A 112 -1.46 -10.45 8.22
CA GLY A 112 -2.29 -11.54 7.70
C GLY A 112 -3.73 -11.49 8.23
N PHE A 113 -3.92 -11.08 9.48
CA PHE A 113 -5.25 -10.87 10.03
C PHE A 113 -6.02 -9.80 9.23
N TRP A 114 -5.42 -8.66 8.98
CA TRP A 114 -6.05 -7.53 8.28
C TRP A 114 -6.30 -7.81 6.80
N GLU A 115 -5.32 -8.35 6.09
CA GLU A 115 -5.40 -8.54 4.63
C GLU A 115 -6.07 -9.84 4.19
N SER A 116 -6.02 -10.88 5.01
CA SER A 116 -6.55 -12.18 4.63
C SER A 116 -7.77 -12.54 5.46
N ARG A 117 -7.62 -12.58 6.78
CA ARG A 117 -8.67 -13.12 7.64
C ARG A 117 -9.94 -12.26 7.67
N VAL A 118 -9.81 -10.94 7.76
CA VAL A 118 -10.97 -10.03 7.77
C VAL A 118 -11.70 -10.07 6.43
N PRO A 119 -11.04 -9.96 5.25
CA PRO A 119 -11.71 -10.13 3.97
C PRO A 119 -12.35 -11.51 3.79
N GLU A 120 -11.70 -12.60 4.19
CA GLU A 120 -12.29 -13.95 4.12
C GLU A 120 -13.61 -14.08 4.88
N LEU A 121 -13.73 -13.40 6.02
CA LEU A 121 -14.92 -13.46 6.88
C LEU A 121 -16.06 -12.57 6.39
N TYR A 122 -15.76 -11.46 5.76
CA TYR A 122 -16.73 -10.39 5.49
C TYR A 122 -16.85 -10.00 4.01
N ALA A 123 -16.09 -10.64 3.09
CA ALA A 123 -16.09 -10.27 1.68
C ALA A 123 -17.48 -10.34 1.02
N GLU A 124 -18.34 -11.26 1.47
CA GLU A 124 -19.70 -11.39 0.93
C GLU A 124 -20.62 -10.24 1.35
N ASP A 125 -20.29 -9.53 2.44
CA ASP A 125 -21.03 -8.37 2.92
C ASP A 125 -20.58 -7.05 2.28
N TYR A 126 -19.52 -7.06 1.47
CA TYR A 126 -18.99 -5.86 0.83
C TYR A 126 -19.86 -5.41 -0.35
N ASP A 127 -20.12 -4.11 -0.43
CA ASP A 127 -20.71 -3.52 -1.62
C ASP A 127 -19.64 -3.29 -2.69
N TYR A 128 -19.70 -4.08 -3.75
CA TYR A 128 -18.78 -3.97 -4.89
C TYR A 128 -19.24 -2.98 -5.96
N LEU A 129 -20.41 -2.34 -5.78
CA LEU A 129 -20.93 -1.30 -6.68
C LEU A 129 -20.43 0.08 -6.25
N VAL A 130 -19.24 0.41 -6.67
CA VAL A 130 -18.50 1.62 -6.23
C VAL A 130 -18.83 2.90 -7.00
N GLY A 131 -19.87 2.88 -7.84
CA GLY A 131 -20.32 4.05 -8.60
C GLY A 131 -19.57 4.25 -9.92
N GLN A 132 -19.68 5.46 -10.49
CA GLN A 132 -19.12 5.81 -11.78
C GLN A 132 -17.63 6.11 -11.68
N ALA A 133 -16.85 5.60 -12.65
CA ALA A 133 -15.44 5.95 -12.77
C ALA A 133 -15.26 7.43 -13.16
N HIS A 134 -14.23 8.05 -12.59
CA HIS A 134 -13.86 9.44 -12.90
C HIS A 134 -12.46 9.50 -13.51
N TYR A 135 -12.26 10.47 -14.40
CA TYR A 135 -10.96 10.70 -14.99
C TYR A 135 -9.96 11.22 -13.95
N ILE A 136 -8.78 10.62 -13.90
CA ILE A 136 -7.67 11.01 -13.03
C ILE A 136 -6.64 11.76 -13.89
N SER A 137 -6.50 13.06 -13.67
CA SER A 137 -5.54 13.90 -14.41
C SER A 137 -4.11 13.79 -13.88
N ASP A 138 -3.94 13.54 -12.59
CA ASP A 138 -2.65 13.37 -11.91
C ASP A 138 -2.63 12.09 -11.08
N PRO A 139 -2.20 10.96 -11.67
CA PRO A 139 -2.13 9.68 -10.97
C PRO A 139 -1.18 9.68 -9.77
N LEU A 140 -0.10 10.46 -9.84
CA LEU A 140 0.87 10.54 -8.75
C LEU A 140 0.27 11.25 -7.53
N ASP A 141 -0.46 12.34 -7.73
CA ASP A 141 -1.15 13.05 -6.64
C ASP A 141 -2.20 12.16 -5.97
N VAL A 142 -2.96 11.40 -6.75
CA VAL A 142 -3.94 10.44 -6.22
C VAL A 142 -3.24 9.33 -5.43
N ALA A 143 -2.16 8.75 -5.97
CA ALA A 143 -1.39 7.71 -5.28
C ALA A 143 -0.87 8.20 -3.92
N TRP A 144 -0.32 9.42 -3.86
CA TRP A 144 0.14 10.01 -2.61
C TRP A 144 -1.00 10.28 -1.61
N LYS A 145 -2.14 10.75 -2.06
CA LYS A 145 -3.32 10.95 -1.21
C LYS A 145 -3.78 9.64 -0.58
N VAL A 146 -3.85 8.57 -1.37
CA VAL A 146 -4.24 7.23 -0.90
C VAL A 146 -3.25 6.72 0.15
N VAL A 147 -1.96 6.72 -0.17
CA VAL A 147 -0.91 6.24 0.75
C VAL A 147 -0.90 7.02 2.07
N LEU A 148 -1.06 8.34 2.02
CA LEU A 148 -1.12 9.16 3.24
C LEU A 148 -2.37 8.88 4.07
N HIS A 149 -3.53 8.75 3.42
CA HIS A 149 -4.76 8.36 4.10
C HIS A 149 -4.60 7.02 4.82
N SER A 150 -4.01 6.05 4.15
CA SER A 150 -3.69 4.75 4.73
C SER A 150 -2.70 4.86 5.89
N HIS A 151 -1.67 5.69 5.75
CA HIS A 151 -0.67 5.91 6.81
C HIS A 151 -1.30 6.49 8.09
N TYR A 152 -2.18 7.47 7.96
CA TYR A 152 -2.88 8.05 9.12
C TYR A 152 -3.79 7.06 9.83
N ALA A 153 -4.21 5.99 9.17
CA ALA A 153 -5.01 4.92 9.77
C ALA A 153 -4.18 3.87 10.54
N VAL A 154 -2.84 3.87 10.44
CA VAL A 154 -1.97 2.85 11.09
C VAL A 154 -2.21 2.76 12.58
N ASP A 155 -2.19 3.90 13.29
CA ASP A 155 -2.40 3.93 14.75
C ASP A 155 -3.79 3.39 15.14
N SER A 156 -4.81 3.63 14.31
CA SER A 156 -6.16 3.10 14.54
C SER A 156 -6.20 1.60 14.41
N VAL A 157 -5.60 1.04 13.34
CA VAL A 157 -5.53 -0.42 13.11
C VAL A 157 -4.83 -1.11 14.28
N LEU A 158 -3.65 -0.62 14.69
CA LEU A 158 -2.90 -1.17 15.82
C LEU A 158 -3.67 -1.04 17.15
N THR A 159 -4.37 0.07 17.36
CA THR A 159 -5.14 0.31 18.58
C THR A 159 -6.37 -0.61 18.68
N PHE A 160 -7.10 -0.78 17.58
CA PHE A 160 -8.29 -1.64 17.54
C PHE A 160 -7.90 -3.10 17.74
N GLU A 161 -6.88 -3.60 17.05
CA GLU A 161 -6.40 -4.97 17.23
C GLU A 161 -5.99 -5.22 18.69
N LYS A 162 -5.25 -4.30 19.30
CA LYS A 162 -4.83 -4.41 20.70
C LYS A 162 -6.02 -4.46 21.67
N LYS A 163 -7.06 -3.65 21.42
CA LYS A 163 -8.30 -3.69 22.22
C LYS A 163 -9.01 -5.03 22.08
N LEU A 164 -9.13 -5.53 20.86
CA LEU A 164 -9.75 -6.84 20.59
C LEU A 164 -9.00 -7.96 21.30
N ASN A 165 -7.66 -7.96 21.26
CA ASN A 165 -6.85 -8.95 21.95
C ASN A 165 -7.02 -8.93 23.47
N ILE A 166 -7.21 -7.76 24.08
CA ILE A 166 -7.50 -7.68 25.53
C ILE A 166 -8.91 -8.19 25.86
N GLU A 167 -9.89 -7.85 25.05
CA GLU A 167 -11.29 -8.20 25.25
C GLU A 167 -11.54 -9.71 25.01
N PHE A 168 -10.83 -10.32 24.06
CA PHE A 168 -11.00 -11.70 23.62
C PHE A 168 -9.79 -12.58 23.86
N LEU A 169 -9.07 -12.39 24.96
CA LEU A 169 -7.87 -13.15 25.34
C LEU A 169 -8.00 -14.69 25.27
N SER A 170 -9.23 -15.23 25.33
CA SER A 170 -9.52 -16.65 25.19
C SER A 170 -9.56 -17.16 23.74
N ASN A 171 -9.55 -16.28 22.75
CA ASN A 171 -9.72 -16.60 21.33
C ASN A 171 -8.47 -16.34 20.49
N MET A 172 -7.29 -16.47 21.08
CA MET A 172 -5.98 -16.23 20.40
C MET A 172 -5.62 -17.23 19.29
N THR A 173 -6.58 -17.82 18.62
CA THR A 173 -6.41 -18.66 17.42
C THR A 173 -6.55 -17.90 16.11
N PHE A 174 -6.42 -16.58 16.12
CA PHE A 174 -6.60 -15.76 14.91
C PHE A 174 -5.31 -15.52 14.10
N TYR A 175 -4.15 -15.98 14.59
CA TYR A 175 -2.87 -15.78 13.89
C TYR A 175 -2.27 -17.10 13.42
#